data_448c3de6d326f266902d7b86bd33aa98
#
_entry.id   448c3de6d326f266902d7b86bd33aa98
#
_cell.length_a   1.000
_cell.length_b   1.000
_cell.length_c   1.000
_cell.angle_alpha   90.00
_cell.angle_beta   90.00
_cell.angle_gamma   90.00
#
_symmetry.space_group_name_H-M   'P 1'
#
loop_
_entity.id
_entity.type
_entity.pdbx_description
1 polymer ?
#
loop_
_entity_poly.entity_id
_entity_poly.type
_entity_poly.pdbx_seq_one_letter_code
_entity_poly.pdbx_strand_id
1 'polypeptide(L)'
;MHLLVDFGKIKKLIAELINASKAIKIDKEYLRRLDSSFESSYQYLFHAGFRSLRLYRISHAFYVSDFKFLAYLIYHINRILYTVDIHPAAVLEPGVVIDHGTGLVIGSTAVVGSGTVLYHGVTLGAKYITKGKRHPTVGRNVIVGAGAKVLGPVYIGDNAKIGANSVVISDVPKGATAVGIPARIVFKNSTESPKPHLFHSTIDKNDAGDELCHKKENNLKKVLM
;
A
#
# COMPACT_ATOMS: atom_id res chain seq x y z
N MET A 1 -31.69 -28.30 -15.56
CA MET A 1 -31.53 -27.17 -14.65
C MET A 1 -31.07 -25.97 -15.51
N HIS A 2 -32.08 -25.16 -15.99
CA HIS A 2 -31.81 -23.98 -16.82
C HIS A 2 -31.08 -22.94 -15.96
N LEU A 3 -29.83 -22.66 -16.27
CA LEU A 3 -29.15 -21.44 -15.83
C LEU A 3 -29.86 -20.25 -16.52
N LEU A 4 -30.93 -19.75 -15.92
CA LEU A 4 -31.46 -18.45 -16.30
C LEU A 4 -30.38 -17.42 -15.98
N VAL A 5 -29.70 -16.97 -17.02
CA VAL A 5 -28.70 -15.91 -16.91
C VAL A 5 -29.42 -14.64 -16.43
N ASP A 6 -29.13 -14.23 -15.21
CA ASP A 6 -29.69 -13.01 -14.62
C ASP A 6 -29.10 -11.77 -15.34
N PHE A 7 -29.83 -11.28 -16.34
CA PHE A 7 -29.43 -10.10 -17.13
C PHE A 7 -29.18 -8.87 -16.24
N GLY A 8 -29.86 -8.76 -15.09
CA GLY A 8 -29.63 -7.69 -14.12
C GLY A 8 -28.24 -7.76 -13.52
N LYS A 9 -27.77 -8.95 -13.12
CA LYS A 9 -26.41 -9.17 -12.58
C LYS A 9 -25.35 -8.89 -13.65
N ILE A 10 -25.59 -9.29 -14.91
CA ILE A 10 -24.65 -9.01 -16.00
C ILE A 10 -24.55 -7.51 -16.28
N LYS A 11 -25.67 -6.81 -16.37
CA LYS A 11 -25.67 -5.35 -16.57
C LYS A 11 -24.92 -4.64 -15.43
N LYS A 12 -25.14 -5.06 -14.19
CA LYS A 12 -24.42 -4.56 -13.02
C LYS A 12 -22.91 -4.84 -13.16
N LEU A 13 -22.51 -6.06 -13.49
CA LEU A 13 -21.10 -6.42 -13.67
C LEU A 13 -20.42 -5.56 -14.74
N ILE A 14 -21.06 -5.33 -15.87
CA ILE A 14 -20.52 -4.47 -16.93
C ILE A 14 -20.27 -3.05 -16.38
N ALA A 15 -21.23 -2.48 -15.67
CA ALA A 15 -21.09 -1.16 -15.04
C ALA A 15 -19.93 -1.13 -14.04
N GLU A 16 -19.80 -2.14 -13.18
CA GLU A 16 -18.73 -2.22 -12.20
C GLU A 16 -17.34 -2.46 -12.82
N LEU A 17 -17.25 -3.20 -13.93
CA LEU A 17 -16.00 -3.33 -14.68
C LEU A 17 -15.59 -2.01 -15.36
N ILE A 18 -16.55 -1.22 -15.85
CA ILE A 18 -16.27 0.14 -16.36
C ILE A 18 -15.75 1.03 -15.22
N ASN A 19 -16.38 0.99 -14.02
CA ASN A 19 -15.93 1.71 -12.84
C ASN A 19 -14.53 1.27 -12.41
N ALA A 20 -14.25 -0.02 -12.40
CA ALA A 20 -12.93 -0.57 -12.12
C ALA A 20 -11.88 -0.06 -13.12
N SER A 21 -12.20 -0.01 -14.42
CA SER A 21 -11.31 0.53 -15.46
C SER A 21 -10.98 2.02 -15.23
N LYS A 22 -11.98 2.82 -14.84
CA LYS A 22 -11.78 4.24 -14.48
C LYS A 22 -10.90 4.38 -13.23
N ALA A 23 -11.17 3.57 -12.20
CA ALA A 23 -10.37 3.57 -10.97
C ALA A 23 -8.90 3.20 -11.25
N ILE A 24 -8.64 2.19 -12.09
CA ILE A 24 -7.28 1.79 -12.48
C ILE A 24 -6.52 2.94 -13.17
N LYS A 25 -7.18 3.75 -14.00
CA LYS A 25 -6.55 4.92 -14.61
C LYS A 25 -6.14 5.96 -13.54
N ILE A 26 -7.02 6.21 -12.58
CA ILE A 26 -6.73 7.13 -11.46
C ILE A 26 -5.61 6.57 -10.59
N ASP A 27 -5.63 5.27 -10.23
CA ASP A 27 -4.58 4.61 -9.47
C ASP A 27 -3.21 4.76 -10.16
N LYS A 28 -3.19 4.63 -11.50
CA LYS A 28 -1.98 4.83 -12.31
C LYS A 28 -1.41 6.25 -12.20
N GLU A 29 -2.29 7.27 -12.24
CA GLU A 29 -1.88 8.67 -12.10
C GLU A 29 -1.33 8.97 -10.71
N TYR A 30 -1.98 8.45 -9.67
CA TYR A 30 -1.51 8.60 -8.29
C TYR A 30 -0.18 7.90 -8.05
N LEU A 31 0.01 6.69 -8.56
CA LEU A 31 1.29 5.99 -8.47
C LEU A 31 2.40 6.83 -9.10
N ARG A 32 2.21 7.32 -10.33
CA ARG A 32 3.20 8.16 -11.01
C ARG A 32 3.57 9.43 -10.22
N ARG A 33 2.59 10.00 -9.51
CA ARG A 33 2.79 11.23 -8.72
C ARG A 33 3.47 10.97 -7.38
N LEU A 34 3.20 9.83 -6.75
CA LEU A 34 3.61 9.54 -5.37
C LEU A 34 4.85 8.64 -5.28
N ASP A 35 5.18 7.92 -6.34
CA ASP A 35 6.40 7.11 -6.44
C ASP A 35 7.45 7.86 -7.26
N SER A 36 8.45 8.40 -6.55
CA SER A 36 9.55 9.16 -7.15
C SER A 36 10.50 8.32 -8.02
N SER A 37 10.44 6.98 -7.92
CA SER A 37 11.23 6.05 -8.74
C SER A 37 10.64 5.84 -10.14
N PHE A 38 9.48 6.46 -10.42
CA PHE A 38 8.73 6.24 -11.65
C PHE A 38 9.28 7.10 -12.80
N GLU A 39 10.12 6.53 -13.66
CA GLU A 39 10.78 7.22 -14.78
C GLU A 39 10.09 6.96 -16.13
N SER A 40 9.48 5.77 -16.31
CA SER A 40 8.95 5.37 -17.61
C SER A 40 7.67 4.53 -17.54
N SER A 41 6.85 4.62 -18.59
CA SER A 41 5.52 3.99 -18.63
C SER A 41 5.54 2.46 -18.64
N TYR A 42 6.63 1.79 -19.02
CA TYR A 42 6.73 0.34 -18.96
C TYR A 42 6.82 -0.21 -17.53
N GLN A 43 7.30 0.61 -16.57
CA GLN A 43 7.41 0.19 -15.15
C GLN A 43 6.06 -0.26 -14.55
N TYR A 44 4.91 0.27 -15.04
CA TYR A 44 3.59 -0.23 -14.63
C TYR A 44 3.39 -1.73 -14.87
N LEU A 45 4.05 -2.29 -15.88
CA LEU A 45 3.95 -3.70 -16.21
C LEU A 45 4.64 -4.60 -15.17
N PHE A 46 5.62 -4.05 -14.44
CA PHE A 46 6.42 -4.77 -13.47
C PHE A 46 6.16 -4.35 -12.01
N HIS A 47 5.40 -3.26 -11.80
CA HIS A 47 5.09 -2.77 -10.45
C HIS A 47 4.08 -3.69 -9.76
N ALA A 48 4.54 -4.54 -8.85
CA ALA A 48 3.75 -5.59 -8.21
C ALA A 48 2.50 -5.04 -7.47
N GLY A 49 2.66 -3.97 -6.70
CA GLY A 49 1.57 -3.33 -5.97
C GLY A 49 0.46 -2.81 -6.88
N PHE A 50 0.83 -2.15 -8.00
CA PHE A 50 -0.16 -1.67 -8.98
C PHE A 50 -0.87 -2.82 -9.70
N ARG A 51 -0.15 -3.87 -10.07
CA ARG A 51 -0.74 -5.05 -10.72
C ARG A 51 -1.68 -5.79 -9.79
N SER A 52 -1.31 -5.92 -8.53
CA SER A 52 -2.16 -6.48 -7.48
C SER A 52 -3.43 -5.64 -7.28
N LEU A 53 -3.31 -4.32 -7.21
CA LEU A 53 -4.46 -3.42 -7.08
C LEU A 53 -5.41 -3.53 -8.28
N ARG A 54 -4.90 -3.68 -9.50
CA ARG A 54 -5.72 -3.94 -10.69
C ARG A 54 -6.54 -5.23 -10.58
N LEU A 55 -5.92 -6.33 -10.13
CA LEU A 55 -6.64 -7.59 -9.92
C LEU A 55 -7.70 -7.45 -8.82
N TYR A 56 -7.38 -6.72 -7.74
CA TYR A 56 -8.37 -6.41 -6.72
C TYR A 56 -9.56 -5.63 -7.30
N ARG A 57 -9.35 -4.59 -8.13
CA ARG A 57 -10.44 -3.81 -8.75
C ARG A 57 -11.39 -4.71 -9.54
N ILE A 58 -10.84 -5.65 -10.31
CA ILE A 58 -11.64 -6.62 -11.08
C ILE A 58 -12.36 -7.59 -10.13
N SER A 59 -11.66 -8.15 -9.15
CA SER A 59 -12.23 -9.05 -8.15
C SER A 59 -13.39 -8.38 -7.38
N HIS A 60 -13.23 -7.12 -6.98
CA HIS A 60 -14.26 -6.32 -6.32
C HIS A 60 -15.49 -6.14 -7.21
N ALA A 61 -15.33 -5.83 -8.50
CA ALA A 61 -16.44 -5.69 -9.45
C ALA A 61 -17.26 -6.97 -9.56
N PHE A 62 -16.61 -8.14 -9.63
CA PHE A 62 -17.29 -9.43 -9.59
C PHE A 62 -17.98 -9.67 -8.24
N TYR A 63 -17.32 -9.29 -7.13
CA TYR A 63 -17.85 -9.49 -5.79
C TYR A 63 -19.16 -8.71 -5.56
N VAL A 64 -19.19 -7.42 -5.90
CA VAL A 64 -20.37 -6.55 -5.70
C VAL A 64 -21.50 -6.85 -6.70
N SER A 65 -21.17 -7.51 -7.82
CA SER A 65 -22.13 -8.00 -8.81
C SER A 65 -22.67 -9.40 -8.52
N ASP A 66 -22.31 -9.96 -7.35
CA ASP A 66 -22.74 -11.26 -6.87
C ASP A 66 -22.19 -12.47 -7.65
N PHE A 67 -21.08 -12.30 -8.36
CA PHE A 67 -20.31 -13.39 -8.95
C PHE A 67 -19.19 -13.83 -7.98
N LYS A 68 -19.56 -14.27 -6.78
CA LYS A 68 -18.63 -14.52 -5.66
C LYS A 68 -17.52 -15.51 -6.00
N PHE A 69 -17.83 -16.60 -6.69
CA PHE A 69 -16.85 -17.62 -7.06
C PHE A 69 -15.71 -17.01 -7.92
N LEU A 70 -16.05 -16.24 -8.96
CA LEU A 70 -15.07 -15.60 -9.81
C LEU A 70 -14.27 -14.52 -9.06
N ALA A 71 -14.93 -13.77 -8.17
CA ALA A 71 -14.26 -12.81 -7.31
C ALA A 71 -13.18 -13.49 -6.45
N TYR A 72 -13.51 -14.59 -5.78
CA TYR A 72 -12.55 -15.33 -4.96
C TYR A 72 -11.47 -16.04 -5.78
N LEU A 73 -11.77 -16.49 -6.98
CA LEU A 73 -10.77 -17.05 -7.88
C LEU A 73 -9.71 -16.00 -8.26
N ILE A 74 -10.13 -14.79 -8.65
CA ILE A 74 -9.23 -13.68 -9.00
C ILE A 74 -8.44 -13.24 -7.75
N TYR A 75 -9.07 -13.16 -6.60
CA TYR A 75 -8.42 -12.90 -5.32
C TYR A 75 -7.33 -13.92 -4.99
N HIS A 76 -7.60 -15.21 -5.20
CA HIS A 76 -6.64 -16.28 -4.98
C HIS A 76 -5.43 -16.16 -5.93
N ILE A 77 -5.67 -15.89 -7.21
CA ILE A 77 -4.62 -15.63 -8.20
C ILE A 77 -3.75 -14.44 -7.78
N ASN A 78 -4.37 -13.35 -7.29
CA ASN A 78 -3.66 -12.17 -6.81
C ASN A 78 -2.68 -12.51 -5.67
N ARG A 79 -3.13 -13.32 -4.70
CA ARG A 79 -2.28 -13.78 -3.58
C ARG A 79 -1.09 -14.62 -4.04
N ILE A 80 -1.30 -15.51 -5.01
CA ILE A 80 -0.23 -16.35 -5.54
C ILE A 80 0.81 -15.51 -6.30
N LEU A 81 0.35 -14.60 -7.17
CA LEU A 81 1.24 -13.85 -8.05
C LEU A 81 2.02 -12.73 -7.33
N TYR A 82 1.40 -12.08 -6.33
CA TYR A 82 1.96 -10.86 -5.73
C TYR A 82 2.13 -10.93 -4.22
N THR A 83 1.75 -12.04 -3.56
CA THR A 83 1.75 -12.16 -2.10
C THR A 83 1.00 -11.02 -1.40
N VAL A 84 -0.07 -10.54 -2.03
CA VAL A 84 -0.93 -9.45 -1.56
C VAL A 84 -2.33 -9.98 -1.31
N ASP A 85 -2.85 -9.77 -0.11
CA ASP A 85 -4.14 -10.26 0.35
C ASP A 85 -5.12 -9.11 0.52
N ILE A 86 -5.86 -8.73 -0.54
CA ILE A 86 -6.92 -7.71 -0.46
C ILE A 86 -8.26 -8.40 -0.64
N HIS A 87 -9.04 -8.51 0.44
CA HIS A 87 -10.34 -9.17 0.38
C HIS A 87 -11.27 -8.47 -0.63
N PRO A 88 -12.00 -9.19 -1.49
CA PRO A 88 -12.85 -8.60 -2.53
C PRO A 88 -13.94 -7.66 -2.02
N ALA A 89 -14.38 -7.83 -0.77
CA ALA A 89 -15.38 -6.97 -0.13
C ALA A 89 -14.80 -5.65 0.44
N ALA A 90 -13.48 -5.53 0.58
CA ALA A 90 -12.87 -4.27 1.03
C ALA A 90 -13.23 -3.12 0.06
N VAL A 91 -13.24 -1.90 0.57
CA VAL A 91 -13.57 -0.70 -0.23
C VAL A 91 -12.34 0.19 -0.30
N LEU A 92 -11.72 0.27 -1.47
CA LEU A 92 -10.60 1.16 -1.73
C LEU A 92 -11.05 2.25 -2.71
N GLU A 93 -10.99 3.52 -2.30
CA GLU A 93 -11.27 4.63 -3.23
C GLU A 93 -10.26 4.63 -4.39
N PRO A 94 -10.60 5.16 -5.58
CA PRO A 94 -9.63 5.39 -6.64
C PRO A 94 -8.49 6.31 -6.18
N GLY A 95 -7.25 6.02 -6.60
CA GLY A 95 -6.07 6.79 -6.20
C GLY A 95 -5.33 6.23 -4.97
N VAL A 96 -5.68 5.04 -4.49
CA VAL A 96 -4.86 4.31 -3.51
C VAL A 96 -3.57 3.83 -4.19
N VAL A 97 -2.45 3.92 -3.48
CA VAL A 97 -1.14 3.44 -3.94
C VAL A 97 -0.66 2.32 -3.02
N ILE A 98 -0.23 1.22 -3.61
CA ILE A 98 0.42 0.11 -2.92
C ILE A 98 1.89 0.12 -3.37
N ASP A 99 2.78 0.45 -2.44
CA ASP A 99 4.22 0.46 -2.72
C ASP A 99 4.85 -0.87 -2.30
N HIS A 100 5.57 -1.51 -3.23
CA HIS A 100 6.06 -2.90 -3.15
C HIS A 100 4.95 -3.94 -3.01
N GLY A 101 4.17 -3.91 -1.96
CA GLY A 101 2.95 -4.71 -1.74
C GLY A 101 3.16 -6.06 -1.04
N THR A 102 4.32 -6.69 -1.12
CA THR A 102 4.56 -8.03 -0.54
C THR A 102 4.12 -8.11 0.92
N GLY A 103 3.28 -9.09 1.25
CA GLY A 103 2.76 -9.29 2.60
C GLY A 103 1.72 -8.27 3.07
N LEU A 104 1.20 -7.42 2.17
CA LEU A 104 0.07 -6.54 2.48
C LEU A 104 -1.21 -7.37 2.70
N VAL A 105 -1.93 -7.07 3.78
CA VAL A 105 -3.23 -7.70 4.10
C VAL A 105 -4.29 -6.63 4.35
N ILE A 106 -5.40 -6.68 3.61
CA ILE A 106 -6.56 -5.79 3.78
C ILE A 106 -7.83 -6.62 3.96
N GLY A 107 -8.40 -6.57 5.17
CA GLY A 107 -9.55 -7.37 5.55
C GLY A 107 -10.88 -6.87 4.96
N SER A 108 -11.89 -7.72 5.00
CA SER A 108 -13.16 -7.60 4.27
C SER A 108 -13.99 -6.34 4.54
N THR A 109 -13.89 -5.74 5.71
CA THR A 109 -14.65 -4.52 6.06
C THR A 109 -13.75 -3.29 6.14
N ALA A 110 -12.51 -3.38 5.64
CA ALA A 110 -11.62 -2.22 5.57
C ALA A 110 -12.10 -1.22 4.52
N VAL A 111 -11.86 0.06 4.82
CA VAL A 111 -12.11 1.18 3.89
C VAL A 111 -10.82 1.98 3.79
N VAL A 112 -10.41 2.35 2.57
CA VAL A 112 -9.20 3.13 2.33
C VAL A 112 -9.50 4.29 1.40
N GLY A 113 -9.23 5.50 1.86
CA GLY A 113 -9.45 6.74 1.12
C GLY A 113 -8.39 7.02 0.06
N SER A 114 -8.76 7.85 -0.92
CA SER A 114 -7.94 8.27 -2.05
C SER A 114 -6.62 8.93 -1.61
N GLY A 115 -5.56 8.77 -2.40
CA GLY A 115 -4.24 9.33 -2.11
C GLY A 115 -3.46 8.62 -1.01
N THR A 116 -4.05 7.61 -0.38
CA THR A 116 -3.39 6.84 0.67
C THR A 116 -2.35 5.90 0.09
N VAL A 117 -1.17 5.88 0.71
CA VAL A 117 -0.05 5.00 0.36
C VAL A 117 0.07 3.90 1.42
N LEU A 118 0.02 2.65 0.96
CA LEU A 118 0.21 1.46 1.79
C LEU A 118 1.51 0.77 1.37
N TYR A 119 2.45 0.64 2.30
CA TYR A 119 3.70 -0.06 2.05
C TYR A 119 3.56 -1.58 2.26
N HIS A 120 4.59 -2.32 1.86
CA HIS A 120 4.69 -3.76 2.06
C HIS A 120 4.51 -4.16 3.53
N GLY A 121 4.00 -5.37 3.77
CA GLY A 121 3.80 -5.92 5.12
C GLY A 121 2.76 -5.21 5.98
N VAL A 122 2.06 -4.19 5.46
CA VAL A 122 0.96 -3.53 6.17
C VAL A 122 -0.20 -4.50 6.39
N THR A 123 -0.83 -4.44 7.56
CA THR A 123 -2.06 -5.19 7.86
C THR A 123 -3.17 -4.25 8.29
N LEU A 124 -4.26 -4.20 7.53
CA LEU A 124 -5.54 -3.62 7.97
C LEU A 124 -6.44 -4.76 8.45
N GLY A 125 -6.25 -5.15 9.72
CA GLY A 125 -6.76 -6.38 10.30
C GLY A 125 -7.90 -6.18 11.31
N ALA A 126 -8.54 -7.28 11.69
CA ALA A 126 -9.48 -7.31 12.80
C ALA A 126 -8.72 -7.50 14.13
N LYS A 127 -9.21 -6.88 15.20
CA LYS A 127 -8.71 -7.10 16.56
C LYS A 127 -9.43 -8.25 17.25
N TYR A 128 -10.72 -8.43 16.94
CA TYR A 128 -11.58 -9.45 17.53
C TYR A 128 -12.34 -10.21 16.45
N ILE A 129 -12.72 -11.46 16.77
CA ILE A 129 -13.60 -12.29 15.93
C ILE A 129 -15.04 -11.83 16.19
N THR A 130 -15.57 -10.99 15.29
CA THR A 130 -16.95 -10.48 15.37
C THR A 130 -17.55 -10.32 13.98
N LYS A 131 -18.88 -10.30 13.92
CA LYS A 131 -19.65 -9.97 12.71
C LYS A 131 -19.66 -8.44 12.52
N GLY A 132 -19.87 -7.99 11.29
CA GLY A 132 -19.96 -6.56 10.95
C GLY A 132 -18.61 -5.87 10.78
N LYS A 133 -18.58 -4.56 11.03
CA LYS A 133 -17.38 -3.71 10.90
C LYS A 133 -16.35 -4.09 11.95
N ARG A 134 -15.21 -4.63 11.50
CA ARG A 134 -14.11 -5.11 12.36
C ARG A 134 -12.71 -4.74 11.86
N HIS A 135 -12.61 -4.15 10.67
CA HIS A 135 -11.37 -3.70 10.08
C HIS A 135 -11.31 -2.17 10.01
N PRO A 136 -10.13 -1.57 9.90
CA PRO A 136 -9.95 -0.13 9.93
C PRO A 136 -10.68 0.63 8.83
N THR A 137 -10.96 1.91 9.11
CA THR A 137 -11.26 2.92 8.10
C THR A 137 -10.08 3.88 8.04
N VAL A 138 -9.41 3.92 6.91
CA VAL A 138 -8.27 4.80 6.64
C VAL A 138 -8.75 5.95 5.77
N GLY A 139 -8.52 7.18 6.21
CA GLY A 139 -8.89 8.41 5.51
C GLY A 139 -8.08 8.64 4.23
N ARG A 140 -8.13 9.86 3.72
CA ARG A 140 -7.45 10.28 2.48
C ARG A 140 -6.04 10.79 2.75
N ASN A 141 -5.15 10.58 1.76
CA ASN A 141 -3.76 11.04 1.80
C ASN A 141 -3.00 10.55 3.04
N VAL A 142 -3.35 9.37 3.56
CA VAL A 142 -2.69 8.74 4.69
C VAL A 142 -1.44 8.01 4.20
N ILE A 143 -0.38 8.01 5.00
CA ILE A 143 0.81 7.18 4.75
C ILE A 143 0.85 6.09 5.82
N VAL A 144 0.81 4.82 5.40
CA VAL A 144 0.95 3.67 6.30
C VAL A 144 2.28 3.00 6.02
N GLY A 145 3.23 3.22 6.91
CA GLY A 145 4.62 2.76 6.79
C GLY A 145 4.75 1.23 6.76
N ALA A 146 5.86 0.77 6.21
CA ALA A 146 6.14 -0.65 6.00
C ALA A 146 5.98 -1.47 7.29
N GLY A 147 5.34 -2.63 7.18
CA GLY A 147 5.13 -3.54 8.31
C GLY A 147 4.11 -3.08 9.36
N ALA A 148 3.52 -1.89 9.25
CA ALA A 148 2.57 -1.38 10.23
C ALA A 148 1.30 -2.25 10.31
N LYS A 149 0.76 -2.43 11.53
CA LYS A 149 -0.47 -3.18 11.80
C LYS A 149 -1.53 -2.22 12.35
N VAL A 150 -2.62 -2.05 11.61
CA VAL A 150 -3.78 -1.28 12.06
C VAL A 150 -4.90 -2.27 12.34
N LEU A 151 -5.29 -2.40 13.61
CA LEU A 151 -6.11 -3.50 14.07
C LEU A 151 -7.41 -3.03 14.72
N GLY A 152 -8.52 -3.60 14.27
CA GLY A 152 -9.86 -3.30 14.78
C GLY A 152 -10.60 -2.27 13.94
N PRO A 153 -11.84 -1.90 14.33
CA PRO A 153 -12.67 -0.93 13.61
C PRO A 153 -12.25 0.53 13.93
N VAL A 154 -10.92 0.76 13.94
CA VAL A 154 -10.35 2.08 14.24
C VAL A 154 -10.40 3.01 13.03
N TYR A 155 -10.41 4.32 13.29
CA TYR A 155 -10.38 5.36 12.28
C TYR A 155 -9.01 6.03 12.21
N ILE A 156 -8.44 6.10 11.03
CA ILE A 156 -7.21 6.86 10.75
C ILE A 156 -7.62 8.09 9.95
N GLY A 157 -7.45 9.27 10.55
CA GLY A 157 -7.86 10.54 9.97
C GLY A 157 -7.07 10.93 8.73
N ASP A 158 -7.65 11.79 7.90
CA ASP A 158 -7.01 12.28 6.66
C ASP A 158 -5.63 12.89 6.94
N ASN A 159 -4.70 12.69 6.01
CA ASN A 159 -3.31 13.20 6.09
C ASN A 159 -2.52 12.67 7.30
N ALA A 160 -3.02 11.67 8.02
CA ALA A 160 -2.28 11.03 9.11
C ALA A 160 -1.09 10.20 8.57
N LYS A 161 -0.13 9.95 9.45
CA LYS A 161 1.04 9.11 9.14
C LYS A 161 1.19 8.02 10.19
N ILE A 162 1.32 6.79 9.74
CA ILE A 162 1.60 5.64 10.60
C ILE A 162 3.05 5.23 10.35
N GLY A 163 3.85 5.23 11.40
CA GLY A 163 5.26 4.85 11.31
C GLY A 163 5.44 3.37 10.95
N ALA A 164 6.58 3.04 10.33
CA ALA A 164 6.91 1.65 10.00
C ALA A 164 6.89 0.76 11.26
N ASN A 165 6.42 -0.48 11.10
CA ASN A 165 6.28 -1.48 12.17
C ASN A 165 5.43 -1.04 13.38
N SER A 166 4.67 0.04 13.29
CA SER A 166 3.78 0.48 14.36
C SER A 166 2.54 -0.39 14.47
N VAL A 167 2.02 -0.57 15.70
CA VAL A 167 0.78 -1.32 15.96
C VAL A 167 -0.30 -0.37 16.46
N VAL A 168 -1.20 0.02 15.60
CA VAL A 168 -2.30 0.95 15.86
C VAL A 168 -3.54 0.18 16.28
N ILE A 169 -4.05 0.46 17.48
CA ILE A 169 -5.23 -0.19 18.09
C ILE A 169 -6.28 0.81 18.60
N SER A 170 -6.10 2.09 18.29
CA SER A 170 -7.00 3.21 18.60
C SER A 170 -7.01 4.21 17.47
N ASP A 171 -7.99 5.10 17.46
CA ASP A 171 -8.14 6.13 16.43
C ASP A 171 -6.94 7.06 16.38
N VAL A 172 -6.61 7.51 15.16
CA VAL A 172 -5.54 8.48 14.89
C VAL A 172 -6.17 9.74 14.29
N PRO A 173 -6.02 10.91 14.93
CA PRO A 173 -6.58 12.15 14.43
C PRO A 173 -6.03 12.56 13.06
N LYS A 174 -6.79 13.40 12.36
CA LYS A 174 -6.37 14.02 11.10
C LYS A 174 -5.01 14.72 11.24
N GLY A 175 -4.09 14.46 10.30
CA GLY A 175 -2.75 15.06 10.25
C GLY A 175 -1.79 14.58 11.33
N ALA A 176 -2.22 13.73 12.26
CA ALA A 176 -1.36 13.22 13.32
C ALA A 176 -0.38 12.16 12.80
N THR A 177 0.70 11.98 13.53
CA THR A 177 1.65 10.86 13.32
C THR A 177 1.52 9.90 14.49
N ALA A 178 1.33 8.60 14.19
CA ALA A 178 1.27 7.53 15.18
C ALA A 178 2.46 6.57 15.00
N VAL A 179 3.22 6.29 16.07
CA VAL A 179 4.42 5.44 16.02
C VAL A 179 4.52 4.55 17.25
N GLY A 180 5.14 3.39 17.08
CA GLY A 180 5.48 2.47 18.18
C GLY A 180 4.51 1.30 18.37
N ILE A 181 4.75 0.48 19.40
CA ILE A 181 4.01 -0.74 19.75
C ILE A 181 3.69 -0.73 21.24
N PRO A 182 2.43 -0.46 21.66
CA PRO A 182 1.34 0.08 20.84
C PRO A 182 1.64 1.50 20.37
N ALA A 183 1.06 1.89 19.21
CA ALA A 183 1.32 3.20 18.64
C ALA A 183 0.79 4.33 19.52
N ARG A 184 1.59 5.39 19.64
CA ARG A 184 1.24 6.64 20.33
C ARG A 184 1.26 7.79 19.35
N ILE A 185 0.39 8.78 19.57
CA ILE A 185 0.35 10.00 18.77
C ILE A 185 1.57 10.86 19.11
N VAL A 186 2.31 11.22 18.07
CA VAL A 186 3.39 12.22 18.16
C VAL A 186 2.88 13.49 17.48
N PHE A 187 2.70 14.54 18.30
CA PHE A 187 2.35 15.86 17.76
C PHE A 187 3.63 16.51 17.23
N LYS A 188 3.61 16.94 15.97
CA LYS A 188 4.67 17.79 15.44
C LYS A 188 4.50 19.17 16.12
N ASN A 189 5.36 19.49 17.08
CA ASN A 189 5.45 20.86 17.57
C ASN A 189 5.80 21.75 16.38
N SER A 190 4.95 22.74 16.08
CA SER A 190 5.00 23.61 14.91
C SER A 190 6.18 24.59 14.92
N THR A 191 7.19 24.40 15.76
CA THR A 191 8.28 25.38 15.98
C THR A 191 9.69 24.88 15.65
N GLU A 192 9.89 23.61 15.25
CA GLU A 192 11.22 23.19 14.78
C GLU A 192 11.11 22.30 13.56
N SER A 193 11.63 22.78 12.41
CA SER A 193 12.05 21.90 11.34
C SER A 193 13.08 20.92 11.90
N PRO A 194 12.95 19.58 11.73
CA PRO A 194 14.02 18.67 12.13
C PRO A 194 15.27 19.07 11.34
N LYS A 195 16.28 19.55 12.06
CA LYS A 195 17.62 19.65 11.48
C LYS A 195 17.97 18.25 10.97
N PRO A 196 18.45 18.10 9.75
CA PRO A 196 18.95 16.81 9.30
C PRO A 196 20.03 16.41 10.29
N HIS A 197 19.85 15.27 10.98
CA HIS A 197 20.93 14.64 11.71
C HIS A 197 21.97 14.24 10.65
N LEU A 198 22.93 15.12 10.43
CA LEU A 198 24.20 14.73 9.86
C LEU A 198 24.75 13.62 10.76
N PHE A 199 24.73 12.40 10.28
CA PHE A 199 25.60 11.37 10.79
C PHE A 199 27.01 11.89 10.56
N HIS A 200 27.57 12.56 11.56
CA HIS A 200 29.02 12.70 11.65
C HIS A 200 29.53 11.30 11.98
N SER A 201 29.89 10.54 10.95
CA SER A 201 30.86 9.48 11.12
C SER A 201 32.16 10.19 11.49
N THR A 202 32.46 10.28 12.77
CA THR A 202 33.84 10.43 13.23
C THR A 202 34.54 9.13 12.85
N ILE A 203 34.95 9.04 11.58
CA ILE A 203 36.03 8.16 11.19
C ILE A 203 37.27 8.90 11.66
N ASP A 204 37.86 8.46 12.77
CA ASP A 204 39.20 8.86 13.20
C ASP A 204 40.14 8.61 12.00
N LYS A 205 40.67 9.73 11.48
CA LYS A 205 41.75 9.71 10.46
C LYS A 205 43.05 9.31 11.14
N ASN A 206 43.20 8.08 11.53
CA ASN A 206 44.48 7.48 11.85
C ASN A 206 44.37 6.00 11.56
N ASP A 207 44.46 5.64 10.29
CA ASP A 207 45.11 4.39 9.90
C ASP A 207 45.41 4.43 8.39
N ALA A 208 46.65 4.12 8.08
CA ALA A 208 47.24 4.09 6.77
C ALA A 208 46.59 3.02 5.87
N GLY A 209 45.58 3.43 5.07
CA GLY A 209 44.83 2.53 4.18
C GLY A 209 44.52 3.11 2.79
N ASP A 210 44.94 4.32 2.50
CA ASP A 210 44.52 5.07 1.30
C ASP A 210 45.20 4.67 -0.02
N GLU A 211 46.23 3.82 0.01
CA GLU A 211 46.90 3.37 -1.23
C GLU A 211 46.23 2.21 -1.97
N LEU A 212 45.35 1.48 -1.33
CA LEU A 212 44.70 0.29 -1.94
C LEU A 212 43.42 0.59 -2.71
N CYS A 213 42.76 1.72 -2.40
CA CYS A 213 41.50 2.09 -3.04
C CYS A 213 41.73 2.70 -4.44
N HIS A 214 42.74 3.56 -4.60
CA HIS A 214 43.08 4.15 -5.88
C HIS A 214 43.67 3.19 -6.92
N LYS A 215 44.28 2.08 -6.49
CA LYS A 215 44.79 1.04 -7.41
C LYS A 215 43.68 0.18 -8.01
N LYS A 216 42.52 0.01 -7.33
CA LYS A 216 41.38 -0.76 -7.85
C LYS A 216 40.55 -0.01 -8.89
N GLU A 217 40.38 1.29 -8.77
CA GLU A 217 39.65 2.10 -9.75
C GLU A 217 40.37 2.23 -11.09
N ASN A 218 41.70 2.32 -11.07
CA ASN A 218 42.51 2.41 -12.30
C ASN A 218 42.61 1.10 -13.07
N ASN A 219 42.43 -0.04 -12.40
CA ASN A 219 42.39 -1.33 -13.06
C ASN A 219 41.02 -1.66 -13.69
N LEU A 220 39.92 -1.14 -13.17
CA LEU A 220 38.59 -1.33 -13.79
C LEU A 220 38.44 -0.51 -15.09
N LYS A 221 39.07 0.64 -15.21
CA LYS A 221 39.05 1.46 -16.44
C LYS A 221 39.88 0.87 -17.58
N LYS A 222 40.84 0.00 -17.30
CA LYS A 222 41.67 -0.68 -18.32
C LYS A 222 41.08 -1.97 -18.90
N VAL A 223 40.01 -2.50 -18.31
CA VAL A 223 39.32 -3.72 -18.78
C VAL A 223 38.07 -3.39 -19.62
N LEU A 224 37.65 -2.12 -19.66
CA LEU A 224 36.46 -1.64 -20.38
C LEU A 224 36.80 -0.75 -21.61
N MET A 225 38.07 -0.69 -22.03
CA MET A 225 38.52 -0.23 -23.33
C MET A 225 39.17 -1.41 -24.07
#